data_92fb8bd17ce6c7322931ac7eb3f44085
#
_entry.id   92fb8bd17ce6c7322931ac7eb3f44085
#
_cell.length_a   1.000
_cell.length_b   1.000
_cell.length_c   1.000
_cell.angle_alpha   90.00
_cell.angle_beta   90.00
_cell.angle_gamma   90.00
#
_symmetry.space_group_name_H-M   'P 1'
#
loop_
_entity.id
_entity.type
_entity.pdbx_description
1 polymer ?
#
loop_
_entity_poly.entity_id
_entity_poly.type
_entity_poly.pdbx_seq_one_letter_code
_entity_poly.pdbx_strand_id
1 'polypeptide(L)'
;MTDSTSKNQSSTNNSSQASIAQLVAAVADTLMQHGWMLTTAESCTGGLIAGHCTDLAGSSQWFERGFVTYSNEAKHDMLGVEKAILTEHGAVSEPTAQAMALGALRHSRAQVSIAVTGVAGPTGGSKDKPVGTVWFAWGVPSDTGPTLGAETAWVKTERMQFAGDRAAVRQATIAHALQTLLQLLKAST
;
A
#
# COMPACT_ATOMS: atom_id res chain seq x y z
N MET A 1 29.98 -35.26 -43.48
CA MET A 1 28.60 -35.35 -42.98
C MET A 1 28.52 -34.45 -41.77
N THR A 2 27.99 -33.28 -41.98
CA THR A 2 27.97 -32.19 -41.01
C THR A 2 26.57 -32.12 -40.40
N ASP A 3 26.50 -32.33 -39.12
CA ASP A 3 25.25 -32.23 -38.39
C ASP A 3 25.12 -30.83 -37.77
N SER A 4 24.15 -30.09 -38.24
CA SER A 4 23.89 -28.68 -37.81
C SER A 4 22.80 -28.70 -36.76
N THR A 5 23.20 -28.66 -35.50
CA THR A 5 22.24 -28.51 -34.40
C THR A 5 21.89 -27.02 -34.19
N SER A 6 20.74 -26.65 -34.71
CA SER A 6 20.13 -25.34 -34.51
C SER A 6 19.73 -25.15 -33.02
N LYS A 7 20.39 -24.26 -32.31
CA LYS A 7 19.98 -23.81 -30.96
C LYS A 7 18.86 -22.79 -31.10
N ASN A 8 17.66 -23.21 -30.81
CA ASN A 8 16.50 -22.38 -30.66
C ASN A 8 16.62 -21.57 -29.33
N GLN A 9 17.00 -20.30 -29.40
CA GLN A 9 16.98 -19.41 -28.26
C GLN A 9 15.56 -18.89 -28.11
N SER A 10 14.82 -19.50 -27.20
CA SER A 10 13.56 -18.94 -26.70
C SER A 10 13.84 -17.68 -25.87
N SER A 11 13.62 -16.54 -26.50
CA SER A 11 13.59 -15.24 -25.83
C SER A 11 12.40 -15.21 -24.88
N THR A 12 12.62 -15.53 -23.62
CA THR A 12 11.67 -15.24 -22.55
C THR A 12 11.69 -13.72 -22.34
N ASN A 13 10.62 -13.05 -22.75
CA ASN A 13 10.31 -11.68 -22.35
C ASN A 13 10.10 -11.65 -20.85
N ASN A 14 11.18 -11.52 -20.10
CA ASN A 14 11.16 -11.27 -18.68
C ASN A 14 10.99 -9.75 -18.51
N SER A 15 9.75 -9.26 -18.53
CA SER A 15 9.45 -7.94 -18.00
C SER A 15 9.76 -8.01 -16.51
N SER A 16 10.97 -7.61 -16.13
CA SER A 16 11.44 -7.65 -14.75
C SER A 16 10.56 -6.70 -13.92
N GLN A 17 9.70 -7.30 -13.07
CA GLN A 17 8.95 -6.54 -12.09
C GLN A 17 9.95 -5.78 -11.20
N ALA A 18 9.75 -4.47 -11.03
CA ALA A 18 10.63 -3.65 -10.20
C ALA A 18 10.70 -4.21 -8.78
N SER A 19 11.88 -4.24 -8.19
CA SER A 19 12.04 -4.66 -6.80
C SER A 19 11.37 -3.65 -5.85
N ILE A 20 11.03 -4.08 -4.63
CA ILE A 20 10.44 -3.19 -3.62
C ILE A 20 11.37 -1.99 -3.36
N ALA A 21 12.68 -2.20 -3.29
CA ALA A 21 13.64 -1.12 -3.11
C ALA A 21 13.62 -0.10 -4.27
N GLN A 22 13.48 -0.56 -5.51
CA GLN A 22 13.33 0.33 -6.68
C GLN A 22 12.00 1.11 -6.64
N LEU A 23 10.92 0.47 -6.21
CA LEU A 23 9.63 1.15 -6.02
C LEU A 23 9.71 2.22 -4.94
N VAL A 24 10.34 1.89 -3.80
CA VAL A 24 10.55 2.86 -2.70
C VAL A 24 11.34 4.06 -3.18
N ALA A 25 12.46 3.85 -3.88
CA ALA A 25 13.28 4.96 -4.41
C ALA A 25 12.47 5.86 -5.36
N ALA A 26 11.71 5.26 -6.30
CA ALA A 26 10.90 6.01 -7.24
C ALA A 26 9.74 6.78 -6.57
N VAL A 27 9.11 6.20 -5.53
CA VAL A 27 8.09 6.88 -4.71
C VAL A 27 8.72 8.05 -3.96
N ALA A 28 9.87 7.85 -3.32
CA ALA A 28 10.60 8.88 -2.60
C ALA A 28 10.93 10.08 -3.48
N ASP A 29 11.53 9.83 -4.66
CA ASP A 29 11.89 10.88 -5.63
C ASP A 29 10.65 11.69 -6.05
N THR A 30 9.52 11.00 -6.33
CA THR A 30 8.30 11.67 -6.75
C THR A 30 7.70 12.49 -5.62
N LEU A 31 7.64 11.96 -4.39
CA LEU A 31 7.14 12.69 -3.22
C LEU A 31 8.00 13.94 -2.93
N MET A 32 9.32 13.83 -3.00
CA MET A 32 10.22 14.97 -2.79
C MET A 32 10.05 16.04 -3.88
N GLN A 33 9.81 15.66 -5.14
CA GLN A 33 9.51 16.63 -6.22
C GLN A 33 8.24 17.43 -5.96
N HIS A 34 7.22 16.82 -5.32
CA HIS A 34 5.99 17.51 -4.93
C HIS A 34 6.11 18.24 -3.59
N GLY A 35 7.14 18.01 -2.80
CA GLY A 35 7.24 18.48 -1.42
C GLY A 35 6.21 17.80 -0.50
N TRP A 36 5.80 16.58 -0.82
CA TRP A 36 4.80 15.80 -0.07
C TRP A 36 5.45 14.76 0.82
N MET A 37 4.77 14.44 1.92
CA MET A 37 5.14 13.37 2.84
C MET A 37 4.13 12.22 2.78
N LEU A 38 4.64 11.01 3.00
CA LEU A 38 3.87 9.78 3.05
C LEU A 38 3.61 9.34 4.50
N THR A 39 2.41 8.85 4.76
CA THR A 39 2.06 8.07 5.96
C THR A 39 1.51 6.70 5.57
N THR A 40 1.64 5.70 6.46
CA THR A 40 1.09 4.35 6.24
C THR A 40 0.15 3.94 7.36
N ALA A 41 -0.91 3.19 7.03
CA ALA A 41 -1.82 2.53 7.95
C ALA A 41 -1.87 1.03 7.65
N GLU A 42 -1.19 0.24 8.45
CA GLU A 42 -0.89 -1.16 8.15
C GLU A 42 -1.58 -2.11 9.11
N SER A 43 -2.29 -3.10 8.56
CA SER A 43 -2.84 -4.22 9.30
C SER A 43 -2.09 -5.51 8.95
N CYS A 44 -2.40 -6.18 7.86
CA CYS A 44 -1.81 -7.49 7.51
C CYS A 44 -0.30 -7.44 7.23
N THR A 45 0.25 -6.31 6.82
CA THR A 45 1.70 -6.11 6.59
C THR A 45 2.48 -5.84 7.89
N GLY A 46 1.81 -5.30 8.92
CA GLY A 46 2.39 -5.18 10.26
C GLY A 46 3.60 -4.25 10.34
N GLY A 47 3.62 -3.15 9.57
CA GLY A 47 4.70 -2.17 9.55
C GLY A 47 5.76 -2.41 8.48
N LEU A 48 5.62 -3.43 7.61
CA LEU A 48 6.63 -3.71 6.59
C LEU A 48 6.68 -2.66 5.47
N ILE A 49 5.57 -2.01 5.12
CA ILE A 49 5.62 -0.90 4.14
C ILE A 49 6.45 0.23 4.73
N ALA A 50 6.17 0.64 5.97
CA ALA A 50 6.95 1.64 6.69
C ALA A 50 8.43 1.23 6.84
N GLY A 51 8.69 -0.05 7.17
CA GLY A 51 10.04 -0.61 7.24
C GLY A 51 10.80 -0.42 5.94
N HIS A 52 10.23 -0.85 4.81
CA HIS A 52 10.87 -0.68 3.50
C HIS A 52 11.07 0.79 3.11
N CYS A 53 10.14 1.68 3.48
CA CYS A 53 10.33 3.12 3.27
C CYS A 53 11.55 3.64 4.04
N THR A 54 11.75 3.17 5.27
CA THR A 54 12.85 3.60 6.15
C THR A 54 14.17 2.90 5.91
N ASP A 55 14.21 1.82 5.12
CA ASP A 55 15.43 1.20 4.63
C ASP A 55 16.21 2.15 3.68
N LEU A 56 15.53 3.11 3.05
CA LEU A 56 16.16 4.10 2.20
C LEU A 56 16.72 5.26 3.04
N ALA A 57 18.02 5.51 2.94
CA ALA A 57 18.67 6.63 3.62
C ALA A 57 18.03 7.97 3.19
N GLY A 58 17.81 8.88 4.13
CA GLY A 58 17.15 10.17 3.87
C GLY A 58 15.61 10.09 3.88
N SER A 59 15.02 8.98 4.29
CA SER A 59 13.56 8.78 4.33
C SER A 59 12.81 9.84 5.15
N SER A 60 13.43 10.47 6.13
CA SER A 60 12.82 11.55 6.93
C SER A 60 12.39 12.78 6.12
N GLN A 61 12.84 12.91 4.88
CA GLN A 61 12.45 14.00 4.00
C GLN A 61 11.09 13.79 3.33
N TRP A 62 10.59 12.54 3.27
CA TRP A 62 9.38 12.19 2.55
C TRP A 62 8.48 11.16 3.27
N PHE A 63 8.97 10.46 4.30
CA PHE A 63 8.19 9.54 5.13
C PHE A 63 7.97 10.15 6.51
N GLU A 64 6.71 10.38 6.89
CA GLU A 64 6.37 11.10 8.13
C GLU A 64 6.17 10.13 9.30
N ARG A 65 5.29 9.12 9.13
CA ARG A 65 5.04 8.06 10.13
C ARG A 65 4.30 6.88 9.55
N GLY A 66 4.31 5.76 10.29
CA GLY A 66 3.49 4.59 10.02
C GLY A 66 2.65 4.20 11.23
N PHE A 67 1.40 3.84 10.99
CA PHE A 67 0.47 3.32 11.99
C PHE A 67 0.34 1.81 11.80
N VAL A 68 0.76 1.01 12.79
CA VAL A 68 0.52 -0.44 12.80
C VAL A 68 -0.76 -0.69 13.58
N THR A 69 -1.86 -0.85 12.85
CA THR A 69 -3.22 -0.97 13.41
C THR A 69 -3.74 -2.39 13.19
N TYR A 70 -3.18 -3.34 13.96
CA TYR A 70 -3.40 -4.76 13.73
C TYR A 70 -4.77 -5.23 14.23
N SER A 71 -5.23 -4.73 15.39
CA SER A 71 -6.54 -5.02 15.94
C SER A 71 -7.60 -4.00 15.48
N ASN A 72 -8.88 -4.29 15.75
CA ASN A 72 -9.96 -3.35 15.51
C ASN A 72 -9.88 -2.15 16.45
N GLU A 73 -9.50 -2.39 17.70
CA GLU A 73 -9.25 -1.35 18.70
C GLU A 73 -8.15 -0.40 18.22
N ALA A 74 -7.02 -0.92 17.74
CA ALA A 74 -5.95 -0.09 17.21
C ALA A 74 -6.39 0.76 16.00
N LYS A 75 -7.25 0.24 15.11
CA LYS A 75 -7.83 1.01 14.01
C LYS A 75 -8.68 2.17 14.52
N HIS A 76 -9.46 1.93 15.57
CA HIS A 76 -10.26 2.97 16.21
C HIS A 76 -9.38 3.99 16.94
N ASP A 77 -8.52 3.51 17.84
CA ASP A 77 -7.77 4.37 18.77
C ASP A 77 -6.72 5.23 18.05
N MET A 78 -6.02 4.68 17.05
CA MET A 78 -4.92 5.35 16.37
C MET A 78 -5.35 6.12 15.12
N LEU A 79 -6.42 5.68 14.44
CA LEU A 79 -6.84 6.25 13.16
C LEU A 79 -8.24 6.86 13.20
N GLY A 80 -8.98 6.70 14.29
CA GLY A 80 -10.36 7.17 14.40
C GLY A 80 -11.34 6.43 13.49
N VAL A 81 -11.03 5.17 13.11
CA VAL A 81 -11.99 4.34 12.34
C VAL A 81 -13.22 4.09 13.21
N GLU A 82 -14.38 4.46 12.72
CA GLU A 82 -15.63 4.31 13.46
C GLU A 82 -15.94 2.85 13.75
N LYS A 83 -16.34 2.55 14.99
CA LYS A 83 -16.70 1.19 15.41
C LYS A 83 -17.86 0.61 14.58
N ALA A 84 -18.77 1.48 14.12
CA ALA A 84 -19.86 1.09 13.24
C ALA A 84 -19.34 0.48 11.93
N ILE A 85 -18.34 1.10 11.28
CA ILE A 85 -17.72 0.60 10.06
C ILE A 85 -17.12 -0.80 10.29
N LEU A 86 -16.40 -0.98 11.41
CA LEU A 86 -15.79 -2.26 11.75
C LEU A 86 -16.83 -3.35 12.05
N THR A 87 -17.95 -2.99 12.67
CA THR A 87 -19.04 -3.94 13.01
C THR A 87 -19.84 -4.34 11.77
N GLU A 88 -20.17 -3.38 10.90
CA GLU A 88 -21.02 -3.60 9.74
C GLU A 88 -20.28 -4.27 8.58
N HIS A 89 -19.04 -3.80 8.29
CA HIS A 89 -18.28 -4.24 7.10
C HIS A 89 -17.11 -5.16 7.44
N GLY A 90 -16.71 -5.21 8.70
CA GLY A 90 -15.55 -5.95 9.18
C GLY A 90 -14.22 -5.26 8.85
N ALA A 91 -13.14 -5.75 9.49
CA ALA A 91 -11.79 -5.19 9.33
C ALA A 91 -11.26 -5.26 7.89
N VAL A 92 -11.61 -6.32 7.14
CA VAL A 92 -11.15 -6.54 5.76
C VAL A 92 -12.26 -6.13 4.81
N SER A 93 -12.35 -4.83 4.52
CA SER A 93 -13.39 -4.25 3.67
C SER A 93 -12.93 -2.92 3.08
N GLU A 94 -13.60 -2.50 2.01
CA GLU A 94 -13.36 -1.21 1.37
C GLU A 94 -13.59 -0.03 2.33
N PRO A 95 -14.74 0.06 3.04
CA PRO A 95 -14.97 1.18 3.96
C PRO A 95 -13.91 1.26 5.07
N THR A 96 -13.43 0.11 5.56
CA THR A 96 -12.37 0.09 6.57
C THR A 96 -11.04 0.57 6.00
N ALA A 97 -10.63 0.12 4.81
CA ALA A 97 -9.41 0.57 4.17
C ALA A 97 -9.44 2.09 3.90
N GLN A 98 -10.57 2.59 3.38
CA GLN A 98 -10.78 4.02 3.14
C GLN A 98 -10.69 4.84 4.44
N ALA A 99 -11.38 4.40 5.50
CA ALA A 99 -11.35 5.06 6.79
C ALA A 99 -9.94 5.07 7.41
N MET A 100 -9.17 3.97 7.22
CA MET A 100 -7.77 3.88 7.65
C MET A 100 -6.89 4.90 6.92
N ALA A 101 -7.02 5.02 5.59
CA ALA A 101 -6.22 5.96 4.79
C ALA A 101 -6.51 7.43 5.19
N LEU A 102 -7.79 7.80 5.31
CA LEU A 102 -8.19 9.13 5.78
C LEU A 102 -7.79 9.39 7.23
N GLY A 103 -7.90 8.36 8.09
CA GLY A 103 -7.45 8.44 9.47
C GLY A 103 -5.95 8.69 9.58
N ALA A 104 -5.13 8.02 8.77
CA ALA A 104 -3.69 8.24 8.75
C ALA A 104 -3.33 9.68 8.35
N LEU A 105 -4.03 10.25 7.36
CA LEU A 105 -3.86 11.66 6.99
C LEU A 105 -4.24 12.62 8.13
N ARG A 106 -5.38 12.40 8.81
CA ARG A 106 -5.84 13.24 9.91
C ARG A 106 -4.90 13.25 11.12
N HIS A 107 -4.23 12.10 11.36
CA HIS A 107 -3.35 11.93 12.52
C HIS A 107 -1.85 12.08 12.17
N SER A 108 -1.55 12.68 11.02
CA SER A 108 -0.17 12.94 10.56
C SER A 108 -0.08 14.32 9.90
N ARG A 109 1.14 14.69 9.50
CA ARG A 109 1.40 15.88 8.67
C ARG A 109 1.57 15.51 7.19
N ALA A 110 1.30 14.26 6.83
CA ALA A 110 1.45 13.76 5.48
C ALA A 110 0.33 14.25 4.56
N GLN A 111 0.64 14.38 3.29
CA GLN A 111 -0.32 14.70 2.21
C GLN A 111 -0.78 13.45 1.49
N VAL A 112 -0.01 12.36 1.61
CA VAL A 112 -0.24 11.09 0.93
C VAL A 112 -0.32 9.97 1.96
N SER A 113 -1.26 9.04 1.78
CA SER A 113 -1.38 7.85 2.64
C SER A 113 -1.51 6.56 1.83
N ILE A 114 -1.01 5.47 2.41
CA ILE A 114 -1.29 4.10 2.01
C ILE A 114 -1.96 3.40 3.18
N ALA A 115 -3.11 2.78 2.95
CA ALA A 115 -3.72 1.87 3.93
C ALA A 115 -3.88 0.47 3.36
N VAL A 116 -3.62 -0.55 4.19
CA VAL A 116 -3.79 -1.95 3.82
C VAL A 116 -4.45 -2.75 4.94
N THR A 117 -5.46 -3.53 4.59
CA THR A 117 -6.11 -4.47 5.50
C THR A 117 -6.47 -5.75 4.76
N GLY A 118 -6.20 -6.93 5.34
CA GLY A 118 -6.36 -8.17 4.59
C GLY A 118 -6.15 -9.43 5.41
N VAL A 119 -6.38 -10.56 4.77
CA VAL A 119 -6.20 -11.92 5.29
C VAL A 119 -4.92 -12.52 4.70
N ALA A 120 -3.80 -12.40 5.41
CA ALA A 120 -2.53 -12.93 4.94
C ALA A 120 -2.41 -14.46 5.07
N GLY A 121 -3.29 -15.10 5.84
CA GLY A 121 -3.27 -16.55 6.08
C GLY A 121 -2.24 -17.01 7.15
N PRO A 122 -2.10 -18.34 7.36
CA PRO A 122 -2.83 -19.42 6.68
C PRO A 122 -4.30 -19.56 7.10
N THR A 123 -4.72 -18.95 8.20
CA THR A 123 -6.08 -18.97 8.75
C THR A 123 -6.78 -17.62 8.60
N GLY A 124 -8.04 -17.50 9.05
CA GLY A 124 -8.77 -16.22 9.08
C GLY A 124 -9.53 -15.88 7.80
N GLY A 125 -9.48 -16.73 6.78
CA GLY A 125 -10.28 -16.56 5.57
C GLY A 125 -11.74 -17.04 5.74
N SER A 126 -12.62 -16.49 4.91
CA SER A 126 -14.00 -16.94 4.72
C SER A 126 -14.27 -17.18 3.23
N LYS A 127 -15.49 -17.67 2.89
CA LYS A 127 -15.87 -17.85 1.49
C LYS A 127 -15.82 -16.56 0.69
N ASP A 128 -16.24 -15.44 1.29
CA ASP A 128 -16.30 -14.13 0.63
C ASP A 128 -14.97 -13.36 0.71
N LYS A 129 -14.14 -13.68 1.69
CA LYS A 129 -12.83 -13.08 1.94
C LYS A 129 -11.79 -14.19 2.17
N PRO A 130 -11.44 -14.99 1.13
CA PRO A 130 -10.47 -16.08 1.27
C PRO A 130 -9.08 -15.55 1.64
N VAL A 131 -8.21 -16.44 2.12
CA VAL A 131 -6.79 -16.13 2.36
C VAL A 131 -6.18 -15.50 1.12
N GLY A 132 -5.40 -14.43 1.30
CA GLY A 132 -4.83 -13.62 0.22
C GLY A 132 -5.68 -12.41 -0.17
N THR A 133 -6.91 -12.27 0.34
CA THR A 133 -7.73 -11.07 0.13
C THR A 133 -7.12 -9.88 0.85
N VAL A 134 -6.82 -8.81 0.11
CA VAL A 134 -6.31 -7.54 0.66
C VAL A 134 -7.08 -6.38 0.05
N TRP A 135 -7.58 -5.49 0.90
CA TRP A 135 -8.09 -4.18 0.54
C TRP A 135 -7.01 -3.13 0.73
N PHE A 136 -6.90 -2.27 -0.24
CA PHE A 136 -6.01 -1.12 -0.30
C PHE A 136 -6.81 0.16 -0.32
N ALA A 137 -6.24 1.23 0.23
CA ALA A 137 -6.68 2.58 -0.01
C ALA A 137 -5.47 3.51 -0.09
N TRP A 138 -5.50 4.43 -1.05
CA TRP A 138 -4.50 5.48 -1.23
C TRP A 138 -5.18 6.82 -1.14
N GLY A 139 -4.81 7.62 -0.16
CA GLY A 139 -5.21 9.03 -0.09
C GLY A 139 -4.15 9.87 -0.78
N VAL A 140 -4.54 10.62 -1.78
CA VAL A 140 -3.67 11.57 -2.49
C VAL A 140 -4.37 12.93 -2.59
N PRO A 141 -3.64 14.04 -2.67
CA PRO A 141 -4.25 15.34 -2.86
C PRO A 141 -5.11 15.37 -4.12
N SER A 142 -6.32 15.91 -4.03
CA SER A 142 -7.23 16.08 -5.17
C SER A 142 -6.97 17.35 -5.95
N ASP A 143 -6.23 18.29 -5.36
CA ASP A 143 -5.91 19.59 -5.94
C ASP A 143 -4.53 20.05 -5.42
N THR A 144 -3.90 20.96 -6.16
CA THR A 144 -2.61 21.56 -5.83
C THR A 144 -2.72 22.78 -4.90
N GLY A 145 -3.88 22.96 -4.27
CA GLY A 145 -4.16 24.08 -3.36
C GLY A 145 -3.28 24.08 -2.10
N PRO A 146 -3.23 25.21 -1.38
CA PRO A 146 -2.34 25.40 -0.21
C PRO A 146 -2.76 24.56 1.00
N THR A 147 -3.96 23.99 1.02
CA THR A 147 -4.48 23.18 2.13
C THR A 147 -4.55 21.73 1.70
N LEU A 148 -3.50 20.96 2.00
CA LEU A 148 -3.41 19.54 1.71
C LEU A 148 -3.67 18.74 2.99
N GLY A 149 -4.50 17.72 2.91
CA GLY A 149 -4.82 16.86 4.05
C GLY A 149 -6.02 15.96 3.79
N ALA A 150 -6.53 15.33 4.85
CA ALA A 150 -7.64 14.38 4.76
C ALA A 150 -8.93 14.95 4.13
N GLU A 151 -9.19 16.24 4.29
CA GLU A 151 -10.41 16.90 3.80
C GLU A 151 -10.38 17.16 2.28
N THR A 152 -9.17 17.29 1.73
CA THR A 152 -8.95 17.50 0.29
C THR A 152 -8.38 16.29 -0.41
N ALA A 153 -8.23 15.18 0.30
CA ALA A 153 -7.72 13.95 -0.28
C ALA A 153 -8.77 13.23 -1.12
N TRP A 154 -8.42 12.89 -2.34
CA TRP A 154 -9.12 11.87 -3.09
C TRP A 154 -8.60 10.49 -2.66
N VAL A 155 -9.51 9.53 -2.46
CA VAL A 155 -9.14 8.18 -2.02
C VAL A 155 -9.48 7.17 -3.12
N LYS A 156 -8.45 6.52 -3.64
CA LYS A 156 -8.61 5.32 -4.46
C LYS A 156 -8.66 4.10 -3.55
N THR A 157 -9.60 3.19 -3.80
CA THR A 157 -9.67 1.88 -3.16
C THR A 157 -9.50 0.77 -4.19
N GLU A 158 -8.97 -0.36 -3.77
CA GLU A 158 -8.81 -1.54 -4.62
C GLU A 158 -8.79 -2.81 -3.79
N ARG A 159 -9.41 -3.89 -4.31
CA ARG A 159 -9.33 -5.22 -3.72
C ARG A 159 -8.45 -6.11 -4.59
N MET A 160 -7.48 -6.76 -3.97
CA MET A 160 -6.65 -7.76 -4.62
C MET A 160 -6.80 -9.13 -3.95
N GLN A 161 -6.51 -10.17 -4.73
CA GLN A 161 -6.43 -11.54 -4.27
C GLN A 161 -5.04 -12.08 -4.62
N PHE A 162 -4.20 -12.26 -3.62
CA PHE A 162 -2.84 -12.79 -3.80
C PHE A 162 -2.79 -14.29 -3.50
N ALA A 163 -2.04 -15.02 -4.32
CA ALA A 163 -1.74 -16.42 -4.10
C ALA A 163 -0.49 -16.58 -3.21
N GLY A 164 -0.33 -17.78 -2.66
CA GLY A 164 0.85 -18.16 -1.90
C GLY A 164 0.62 -18.20 -0.39
N ASP A 165 1.70 -18.36 0.34
CA ASP A 165 1.70 -18.37 1.80
C ASP A 165 1.64 -16.94 2.38
N ARG A 166 1.62 -16.85 3.71
CA ARG A 166 1.58 -15.58 4.44
C ARG A 166 2.70 -14.61 4.04
N ALA A 167 3.91 -15.12 3.81
CA ALA A 167 5.04 -14.29 3.42
C ALA A 167 4.85 -13.74 2.00
N ALA A 168 4.44 -14.60 1.06
CA ALA A 168 4.15 -14.21 -0.32
C ALA A 168 3.03 -13.17 -0.41
N VAL A 169 1.91 -13.35 0.31
CA VAL A 169 0.80 -12.40 0.35
C VAL A 169 1.28 -11.04 0.86
N ARG A 170 2.06 -11.00 1.95
CA ARG A 170 2.57 -9.74 2.51
C ARG A 170 3.55 -9.05 1.56
N GLN A 171 4.45 -9.77 0.91
CA GLN A 171 5.38 -9.23 -0.09
C GLN A 171 4.64 -8.66 -1.31
N ALA A 172 3.67 -9.40 -1.84
CA ALA A 172 2.83 -8.94 -2.94
C ALA A 172 2.02 -7.69 -2.55
N THR A 173 1.53 -7.63 -1.30
CA THR A 173 0.82 -6.46 -0.77
C THR A 173 1.73 -5.22 -0.76
N ILE A 174 2.96 -5.34 -0.29
CA ILE A 174 3.93 -4.22 -0.25
C ILE A 174 4.23 -3.72 -1.67
N ALA A 175 4.56 -4.64 -2.57
CA ALA A 175 4.90 -4.30 -3.95
C ALA A 175 3.72 -3.59 -4.66
N HIS A 176 2.51 -4.14 -4.54
CA HIS A 176 1.30 -3.55 -5.13
C HIS A 176 0.97 -2.17 -4.54
N ALA A 177 1.08 -2.03 -3.22
CA ALA A 177 0.83 -0.75 -2.54
C ALA A 177 1.73 0.37 -3.06
N LEU A 178 3.04 0.10 -3.19
CA LEU A 178 4.02 1.08 -3.66
C LEU A 178 3.91 1.33 -5.17
N GLN A 179 3.69 0.29 -5.97
CA GLN A 179 3.55 0.42 -7.43
C GLN A 179 2.34 1.27 -7.80
N THR A 180 1.19 1.00 -7.16
CA THR A 180 -0.04 1.78 -7.41
C THR A 180 0.12 3.22 -6.92
N LEU A 181 0.73 3.44 -5.73
CA LEU A 181 1.02 4.79 -5.28
C LEU A 181 1.86 5.57 -6.31
N LEU A 182 2.93 4.98 -6.81
CA LEU A 182 3.80 5.62 -7.82
C LEU A 182 3.02 6.01 -9.08
N GLN A 183 2.07 5.18 -9.52
CA GLN A 183 1.21 5.49 -10.66
C GLN A 183 0.29 6.69 -10.37
N LEU A 184 -0.30 6.72 -9.18
CA LEU A 184 -1.19 7.81 -8.76
C LEU A 184 -0.43 9.15 -8.64
N LEU A 185 0.75 9.14 -8.05
CA LEU A 185 1.58 10.34 -7.94
C LEU A 185 1.98 10.91 -9.29
N LYS A 186 2.30 10.05 -10.27
CA LYS A 186 2.64 10.46 -11.64
C LYS A 186 1.43 10.99 -12.42
N ALA A 187 0.23 10.56 -12.08
CA ALA A 187 -1.00 11.05 -12.73
C ALA A 187 -1.48 12.39 -12.16
N SER A 188 -0.96 12.80 -11.01
CA SER A 188 -1.28 14.08 -10.34
C SER A 188 -0.34 15.22 -10.76
N THR A 189 0.50 14.97 -11.77
CA THR A 189 1.45 15.93 -12.39
C THR A 189 0.84 16.44 -13.69
#